data_979c5faffecd15dfe39b2f21f0c01254
#
_entry.id   979c5faffecd15dfe39b2f21f0c01254
#
_cell.length_a   1.000
_cell.length_b   1.000
_cell.length_c   1.000
_cell.angle_alpha   90.00
_cell.angle_beta   90.00
_cell.angle_gamma   90.00
#
_symmetry.space_group_name_H-M   'P 1'
#
loop_
_entity.id
_entity.type
_entity.pdbx_description
1 polymer ?
#
loop_
_entity_poly.entity_id
_entity_poly.type
_entity_poly.pdbx_seq_one_letter_code
_entity_poly.pdbx_strand_id
1 'polypeptide(L)'
;MKIHVGYDLVYECVQPTPMIFMLNVHPSRAADLLTADRMRVTPSRSINAYVDAFGNKCVRLLAPAGEIRIAGDAIVADRGRPDSVDPGAEEHAVADLPHDALVFLLASRYCQTDRLMKTAWNMFGTTPPGWQRVQAICDFGNYPDSSI
;
A
#
# COMPACT_ATOMS: atom_id res chain seq x y z
N MET A 1 16.44 11.82 -7.97
CA MET A 1 15.91 10.89 -9.00
C MET A 1 14.50 11.33 -9.36
N LYS A 2 13.98 10.98 -10.55
CA LYS A 2 12.58 11.18 -10.92
C LYS A 2 11.96 9.80 -11.13
N ILE A 3 10.85 9.55 -10.48
CA ILE A 3 10.13 8.30 -10.58
C ILE A 3 8.81 8.58 -11.30
N HIS A 4 8.57 7.88 -12.40
CA HIS A 4 7.28 7.89 -13.08
C HIS A 4 6.41 6.80 -12.48
N VAL A 5 5.27 7.18 -11.93
CA VAL A 5 4.28 6.28 -11.35
C VAL A 5 2.98 6.41 -12.12
N GLY A 6 2.30 5.31 -12.35
CA GLY A 6 1.04 5.36 -13.10
C GLY A 6 0.33 4.01 -13.15
N TYR A 7 -0.89 4.06 -13.64
CA TYR A 7 -1.77 2.91 -13.81
C TYR A 7 -2.71 3.12 -15.00
N ASP A 8 -3.14 2.01 -15.57
CA ASP A 8 -4.14 1.96 -16.64
C ASP A 8 -4.93 0.65 -16.47
N LEU A 9 -6.12 0.77 -15.91
CA LEU A 9 -6.96 -0.35 -15.49
C LEU A 9 -8.27 -0.32 -16.27
N VAL A 10 -8.66 -1.47 -16.81
CA VAL A 10 -9.94 -1.65 -17.51
C VAL A 10 -10.76 -2.70 -16.77
N TYR A 11 -12.00 -2.37 -16.47
CA TYR A 11 -12.94 -3.26 -15.82
C TYR A 11 -14.20 -3.40 -16.69
N GLU A 12 -14.73 -4.62 -16.75
CA GLU A 12 -16.05 -4.90 -17.30
C GLU A 12 -17.04 -5.11 -16.15
N CYS A 13 -18.04 -4.26 -16.04
CA CYS A 13 -19.05 -4.32 -14.99
C CYS A 13 -20.35 -4.84 -15.54
N VAL A 14 -20.86 -5.95 -15.00
CA VAL A 14 -22.15 -6.55 -15.41
C VAL A 14 -23.32 -5.62 -15.08
N GLN A 15 -23.19 -4.83 -14.01
CA GLN A 15 -24.22 -3.88 -13.53
C GLN A 15 -23.51 -2.66 -12.92
N PRO A 16 -24.23 -1.56 -12.65
CA PRO A 16 -23.66 -0.42 -11.94
C PRO A 16 -22.99 -0.85 -10.63
N THR A 17 -21.69 -0.59 -10.50
CA THR A 17 -20.85 -1.12 -9.42
C THR A 17 -20.16 0.02 -8.67
N PRO A 18 -20.37 0.15 -7.35
CA PRO A 18 -19.60 1.08 -6.53
C PRO A 18 -18.13 0.64 -6.46
N MET A 19 -17.21 1.57 -6.72
CA MET A 19 -15.76 1.32 -6.68
C MET A 19 -15.06 2.33 -5.78
N ILE A 20 -14.04 1.87 -5.08
CA ILE A 20 -13.12 2.70 -4.30
C ILE A 20 -11.71 2.41 -4.77
N PHE A 21 -10.94 3.46 -5.05
CA PHE A 21 -9.56 3.39 -5.50
C PHE A 21 -8.64 4.14 -4.55
N MET A 22 -7.49 3.55 -4.25
CA MET A 22 -6.38 4.15 -3.52
C MET A 22 -5.14 4.12 -4.43
N LEU A 23 -5.21 4.83 -5.55
CA LEU A 23 -4.21 4.79 -6.63
C LEU A 23 -3.41 6.10 -6.76
N ASN A 24 -3.72 7.08 -5.94
CA ASN A 24 -3.00 8.34 -5.90
C ASN A 24 -1.72 8.25 -5.06
N VAL A 25 -0.76 9.08 -5.38
CA VAL A 25 0.42 9.29 -4.53
C VAL A 25 -0.04 9.74 -3.15
N HIS A 26 0.55 9.16 -2.10
CA HIS A 26 0.17 9.49 -0.73
C HIS A 26 0.38 10.99 -0.45
N PRO A 27 -0.53 11.67 0.25
CA PRO A 27 -0.46 13.11 0.51
C PRO A 27 0.84 13.59 1.18
N SER A 28 1.52 12.75 1.96
CA SER A 28 2.83 13.09 2.55
C SER A 28 3.91 13.38 1.50
N ARG A 29 3.73 12.89 0.25
CA ARG A 29 4.63 13.13 -0.89
C ARG A 29 4.13 14.21 -1.84
N ALA A 30 3.09 14.96 -1.45
CA ALA A 30 2.50 16.00 -2.31
C ALA A 30 3.51 17.08 -2.73
N ALA A 31 4.46 17.43 -1.85
CA ALA A 31 5.52 18.39 -2.13
C ALA A 31 6.55 17.89 -3.16
N ASP A 32 6.63 16.57 -3.36
CA ASP A 32 7.57 15.93 -4.28
C ASP A 32 6.95 15.71 -5.68
N LEU A 33 5.65 15.99 -5.87
CA LEU A 33 4.99 15.85 -7.16
C LEU A 33 5.49 16.92 -8.15
N LEU A 34 6.07 16.48 -9.26
CA LEU A 34 6.51 17.33 -10.36
C LEU A 34 5.42 17.53 -11.40
N THR A 35 4.47 16.61 -11.47
CA THR A 35 3.26 16.69 -12.32
C THR A 35 2.03 16.37 -11.48
N ALA A 36 0.87 16.88 -11.92
CA ALA A 36 -0.38 16.66 -11.19
C ALA A 36 -0.80 15.19 -11.24
N ASP A 37 -0.98 14.59 -10.08
CA ASP A 37 -1.53 13.24 -9.91
C ASP A 37 -3.06 13.29 -10.02
N ARG A 38 -3.58 13.04 -11.23
CA ARG A 38 -5.01 13.11 -11.57
C ARG A 38 -5.50 11.81 -12.15
N MET A 39 -6.52 11.22 -11.49
CA MET A 39 -7.27 10.09 -12.03
C MET A 39 -8.14 10.54 -13.20
N ARG A 40 -8.06 9.81 -14.32
CA ARG A 40 -8.94 9.92 -15.49
C ARG A 40 -9.87 8.73 -15.52
N VAL A 41 -11.16 8.97 -15.77
CA VAL A 41 -12.20 7.94 -15.81
C VAL A 41 -12.91 8.01 -17.15
N THR A 42 -12.98 6.90 -17.87
CA THR A 42 -13.65 6.79 -19.17
C THR A 42 -14.62 5.60 -19.17
N PRO A 43 -15.90 5.81 -19.47
CA PRO A 43 -16.59 7.08 -19.70
C PRO A 43 -16.56 7.97 -18.46
N SER A 44 -16.56 9.30 -18.65
CA SER A 44 -16.49 10.26 -17.54
C SER A 44 -17.59 10.02 -16.50
N ARG A 45 -17.21 10.02 -15.23
CA ARG A 45 -18.09 9.85 -14.07
C ARG A 45 -17.78 10.86 -13.00
N SER A 46 -18.79 11.19 -12.21
CA SER A 46 -18.59 11.96 -10.99
C SER A 46 -17.76 11.13 -10.01
N ILE A 47 -16.70 11.74 -9.50
CA ILE A 47 -15.81 11.15 -8.48
C ILE A 47 -15.98 11.91 -7.17
N ASN A 48 -15.92 11.18 -6.06
CA ASN A 48 -15.87 11.75 -4.71
C ASN A 48 -14.54 11.34 -4.08
N ALA A 49 -13.71 12.32 -3.76
CA ALA A 49 -12.42 12.09 -3.12
C ALA A 49 -12.49 12.38 -1.61
N TYR A 50 -11.84 11.55 -0.81
CA TYR A 50 -11.70 11.72 0.65
C TYR A 50 -10.35 11.19 1.10
N VAL A 51 -10.00 11.45 2.36
CA VAL A 51 -8.80 10.90 3.00
C VAL A 51 -9.25 9.89 4.05
N ASP A 52 -8.65 8.70 4.05
CA ASP A 52 -8.95 7.67 5.04
C ASP A 52 -8.18 7.89 6.36
N ALA A 53 -8.38 6.98 7.33
CA ALA A 53 -7.74 7.04 8.64
C ALA A 53 -6.21 6.86 8.59
N PHE A 54 -5.67 6.36 7.48
CA PHE A 54 -4.23 6.19 7.26
C PHE A 54 -3.60 7.32 6.45
N GLY A 55 -4.38 8.34 6.10
CA GLY A 55 -3.93 9.47 5.30
C GLY A 55 -3.94 9.21 3.80
N ASN A 56 -4.44 8.06 3.32
CA ASN A 56 -4.51 7.76 1.89
C ASN A 56 -5.58 8.58 1.21
N LYS A 57 -5.27 9.09 0.01
CA LYS A 57 -6.27 9.70 -0.86
C LYS A 57 -7.09 8.60 -1.54
N CYS A 58 -8.34 8.49 -1.15
CA CYS A 58 -9.32 7.57 -1.69
C CYS A 58 -10.24 8.27 -2.68
N VAL A 59 -10.56 7.60 -3.78
CA VAL A 59 -11.51 8.06 -4.79
C VAL A 59 -12.65 7.06 -4.89
N ARG A 60 -13.89 7.53 -4.72
CA ARG A 60 -15.10 6.73 -4.87
C ARG A 60 -15.90 7.18 -6.08
N LEU A 61 -16.40 6.21 -6.86
CA LEU A 61 -17.29 6.43 -7.98
C LEU A 61 -18.30 5.27 -8.14
N LEU A 62 -19.33 5.48 -8.94
CA LEU A 62 -20.24 4.45 -9.41
C LEU A 62 -19.90 4.13 -10.87
N ALA A 63 -19.30 2.96 -11.11
CA ALA A 63 -19.03 2.47 -12.45
C ALA A 63 -20.36 2.14 -13.15
N PRO A 64 -20.53 2.42 -14.45
CA PRO A 64 -21.71 2.00 -15.21
C PRO A 64 -21.65 0.46 -15.47
N ALA A 65 -22.74 -0.12 -15.94
CA ALA A 65 -22.66 -1.39 -16.64
C ALA A 65 -21.84 -1.20 -17.92
N GLY A 66 -21.06 -2.23 -18.29
CA GLY A 66 -20.11 -2.21 -19.41
C GLY A 66 -18.69 -1.82 -19.00
N GLU A 67 -17.90 -1.44 -19.97
CA GLU A 67 -16.48 -1.12 -19.77
C GLU A 67 -16.30 0.23 -19.06
N ILE A 68 -15.35 0.24 -18.11
CA ILE A 68 -14.84 1.46 -17.49
C ILE A 68 -13.30 1.38 -17.44
N ARG A 69 -12.64 2.45 -17.87
CA ARG A 69 -11.18 2.59 -17.80
C ARG A 69 -10.79 3.65 -16.79
N ILE A 70 -9.85 3.30 -15.93
CA ILE A 70 -9.30 4.16 -14.88
C ILE A 70 -7.80 4.30 -15.13
N ALA A 71 -7.34 5.50 -15.43
CA ALA A 71 -5.94 5.76 -15.73
C ALA A 71 -5.42 6.99 -14.99
N GLY A 72 -4.16 6.99 -14.70
CA GLY A 72 -3.46 8.13 -14.11
C GLY A 72 -1.96 7.95 -14.20
N ASP A 73 -1.25 9.07 -14.16
CA ASP A 73 0.21 9.08 -14.15
C ASP A 73 0.70 10.35 -13.46
N ALA A 74 1.85 10.25 -12.81
CA ALA A 74 2.52 11.36 -12.18
C ALA A 74 4.04 11.14 -12.17
N ILE A 75 4.78 12.24 -12.04
CA ILE A 75 6.23 12.20 -11.82
C ILE A 75 6.50 12.71 -10.42
N VAL A 76 7.20 11.89 -9.62
CA VAL A 76 7.58 12.19 -8.25
C VAL A 76 9.09 12.40 -8.19
N ALA A 77 9.52 13.48 -7.54
CA ALA A 77 10.92 13.66 -7.19
C ALA A 77 11.28 12.78 -5.99
N ASP A 78 12.44 12.14 -6.07
CA ASP A 78 12.97 11.34 -4.98
C ASP A 78 14.45 11.61 -4.77
N ARG A 79 14.91 11.62 -3.53
CA ARG A 79 16.33 11.86 -3.22
C ARG A 79 17.19 10.65 -3.51
N GLY A 80 16.61 9.46 -3.69
CA GLY A 80 17.31 8.20 -3.92
C GLY A 80 18.15 7.77 -2.71
N ARG A 81 17.81 8.21 -1.52
CA ARG A 81 18.47 7.78 -0.29
C ARG A 81 17.70 6.60 0.31
N PRO A 82 18.39 5.58 0.81
CA PRO A 82 17.73 4.52 1.57
C PRO A 82 17.08 5.10 2.83
N ASP A 83 16.07 4.43 3.32
CA ASP A 83 15.44 4.73 4.60
C ASP A 83 16.43 4.56 5.75
N SER A 84 16.16 5.26 6.86
CA SER A 84 16.96 5.13 8.06
C SER A 84 16.82 3.72 8.64
N VAL A 85 17.95 3.11 8.96
CA VAL A 85 18.01 1.79 9.61
C VAL A 85 18.47 2.00 11.04
N ASP A 86 17.75 1.43 12.00
CA ASP A 86 18.18 1.35 13.39
C ASP A 86 18.37 -0.12 13.80
N PRO A 87 19.59 -0.66 13.67
CA PRO A 87 19.88 -2.05 14.02
C PRO A 87 19.62 -2.38 15.49
N GLY A 88 19.55 -1.37 16.36
CA GLY A 88 19.28 -1.49 17.78
C GLY A 88 17.77 -1.42 18.13
N ALA A 89 16.89 -1.22 17.15
CA ALA A 89 15.47 -1.14 17.43
C ALA A 89 14.93 -2.47 17.97
N GLU A 90 14.26 -2.40 19.12
CA GLU A 90 13.70 -3.53 19.83
C GLU A 90 12.21 -3.71 19.49
N GLU A 91 11.71 -4.93 19.67
CA GLU A 91 10.28 -5.23 19.60
C GLU A 91 9.60 -4.74 20.88
N HIS A 92 8.57 -3.91 20.75
CA HIS A 92 7.77 -3.44 21.89
C HIS A 92 6.75 -4.47 22.33
N ALA A 93 6.53 -4.58 23.63
CA ALA A 93 5.39 -5.33 24.14
C ALA A 93 4.07 -4.66 23.71
N VAL A 94 3.02 -5.46 23.49
CA VAL A 94 1.72 -4.94 23.05
C VAL A 94 1.17 -3.87 24.00
N ALA A 95 1.45 -4.01 25.30
CA ALA A 95 1.02 -3.05 26.33
C ALA A 95 1.66 -1.66 26.18
N ASP A 96 2.81 -1.57 25.52
CA ASP A 96 3.60 -0.36 25.38
C ASP A 96 3.43 0.30 23.99
N LEU A 97 2.60 -0.31 23.11
CA LEU A 97 2.36 0.22 21.79
C LEU A 97 1.53 1.51 21.81
N PRO A 98 1.85 2.50 20.97
CA PRO A 98 1.00 3.65 20.73
C PRO A 98 -0.40 3.23 20.27
N HIS A 99 -1.44 3.97 20.65
CA HIS A 99 -2.83 3.60 20.33
C HIS A 99 -3.10 3.51 18.84
N ASP A 100 -2.46 4.32 18.03
CA ASP A 100 -2.57 4.33 16.56
C ASP A 100 -1.90 3.11 15.90
N ALA A 101 -0.95 2.45 16.59
CA ALA A 101 -0.34 1.22 16.12
C ALA A 101 -1.21 -0.02 16.35
N LEU A 102 -2.17 0.02 17.30
CA LEU A 102 -2.98 -1.15 17.66
C LEU A 102 -3.83 -1.68 16.49
N VAL A 103 -4.22 -0.84 15.56
CA VAL A 103 -4.99 -1.23 14.37
C VAL A 103 -4.22 -2.23 13.49
N PHE A 104 -2.88 -2.18 13.49
CA PHE A 104 -2.03 -3.09 12.71
C PHE A 104 -1.88 -4.48 13.32
N LEU A 105 -2.37 -4.70 14.55
CA LEU A 105 -2.46 -6.02 15.17
C LEU A 105 -3.67 -6.82 14.68
N LEU A 106 -4.61 -6.16 13.99
CA LEU A 106 -5.81 -6.82 13.46
C LEU A 106 -5.48 -7.59 12.18
N ALA A 107 -6.14 -8.72 12.00
CA ALA A 107 -6.04 -9.49 10.76
C ALA A 107 -6.57 -8.67 9.57
N SER A 108 -5.92 -8.82 8.42
CA SER A 108 -6.33 -8.18 7.17
C SER A 108 -7.11 -9.16 6.29
N ARG A 109 -8.13 -8.66 5.59
CA ARG A 109 -8.82 -9.44 4.55
C ARG A 109 -8.03 -9.48 3.24
N TYR A 110 -7.23 -8.47 2.97
CA TYR A 110 -6.44 -8.40 1.76
C TYR A 110 -5.20 -9.31 1.85
N CYS A 111 -4.45 -9.21 2.96
CA CYS A 111 -3.35 -10.11 3.25
C CYS A 111 -3.87 -11.19 4.20
N GLN A 112 -3.85 -12.45 3.77
CA GLN A 112 -4.35 -13.59 4.56
C GLN A 112 -3.37 -13.93 5.69
N THR A 113 -3.18 -13.01 6.64
CA THR A 113 -2.22 -13.13 7.74
C THR A 113 -2.47 -14.34 8.61
N ASP A 114 -3.73 -14.70 8.84
CA ASP A 114 -4.17 -15.89 9.58
C ASP A 114 -3.65 -17.19 8.92
N ARG A 115 -3.63 -17.27 7.60
CA ARG A 115 -3.12 -18.44 6.85
C ARG A 115 -1.60 -18.49 6.81
N LEU A 116 -0.95 -17.34 6.80
CA LEU A 116 0.52 -17.22 6.72
C LEU A 116 1.21 -17.25 8.08
N MET A 117 0.49 -17.05 9.17
CA MET A 117 1.05 -16.94 10.52
C MET A 117 1.96 -18.12 10.87
N LYS A 118 1.50 -19.36 10.66
CA LYS A 118 2.29 -20.56 10.96
C LYS A 118 3.56 -20.64 10.10
N THR A 119 3.45 -20.31 8.81
CA THR A 119 4.59 -20.30 7.88
C THR A 119 5.61 -19.25 8.30
N ALA A 120 5.16 -18.01 8.55
CA ALA A 120 6.02 -16.92 8.99
C ALA A 120 6.74 -17.24 10.30
N TRP A 121 6.02 -17.85 11.25
CA TRP A 121 6.60 -18.24 12.54
C TRP A 121 7.63 -19.36 12.41
N ASN A 122 7.39 -20.34 11.56
CA ASN A 122 8.36 -21.40 11.27
C ASN A 122 9.64 -20.85 10.62
N MET A 123 9.52 -19.84 9.79
CA MET A 123 10.66 -19.25 9.06
C MET A 123 11.46 -18.27 9.92
N PHE A 124 10.77 -17.42 10.67
CA PHE A 124 11.39 -16.27 11.33
C PHE A 124 11.26 -16.25 12.85
N GLY A 125 10.52 -17.19 13.46
CA GLY A 125 10.25 -17.20 14.88
C GLY A 125 11.50 -17.38 15.76
N THR A 126 12.57 -17.99 15.22
CA THR A 126 13.87 -18.15 15.91
C THR A 126 14.82 -16.98 15.67
N THR A 127 14.52 -16.07 14.73
CA THR A 127 15.29 -14.87 14.53
C THR A 127 15.10 -13.94 15.74
N PRO A 128 16.16 -13.30 16.26
CA PRO A 128 16.03 -12.35 17.35
C PRO A 128 14.95 -11.30 17.05
N PRO A 129 14.11 -10.94 18.04
CA PRO A 129 13.06 -9.94 17.87
C PRO A 129 13.63 -8.54 17.56
N GLY A 130 12.78 -7.63 17.09
CA GLY A 130 13.18 -6.28 16.71
C GLY A 130 13.69 -6.21 15.28
N TRP A 131 14.63 -5.28 15.01
CA TRP A 131 15.09 -5.00 13.66
C TRP A 131 15.64 -6.22 12.92
N GLN A 132 16.35 -7.11 13.62
CA GLN A 132 16.94 -8.30 12.98
C GLN A 132 15.89 -9.20 12.34
N ARG A 133 14.72 -9.36 12.98
CA ARG A 133 13.60 -10.13 12.41
C ARG A 133 12.99 -9.42 11.20
N VAL A 134 12.84 -8.10 11.27
CA VAL A 134 12.37 -7.29 10.13
C VAL A 134 13.31 -7.43 8.93
N GLN A 135 14.62 -7.31 9.17
CA GLN A 135 15.62 -7.46 8.11
C GLN A 135 15.60 -8.84 7.46
N ALA A 136 15.50 -9.90 8.28
CA ALA A 136 15.42 -11.27 7.76
C ALA A 136 14.18 -11.49 6.86
N ILE A 137 13.04 -10.89 7.21
CA ILE A 137 11.81 -10.93 6.39
C ILE A 137 12.01 -10.16 5.09
N CYS A 138 12.62 -8.97 5.14
CA CYS A 138 12.90 -8.16 3.96
C CYS A 138 13.88 -8.86 3.01
N ASP A 139 14.94 -9.47 3.56
CA ASP A 139 15.94 -10.20 2.78
C ASP A 139 15.29 -11.39 2.07
N PHE A 140 14.42 -12.14 2.76
CA PHE A 140 13.66 -13.24 2.16
C PHE A 140 12.77 -12.77 1.00
N GLY A 141 12.07 -11.64 1.15
CA GLY A 141 11.20 -11.08 0.10
C GLY A 141 11.96 -10.56 -1.13
N ASN A 142 13.24 -10.27 -1.00
CA ASN A 142 14.09 -9.80 -2.09
C ASN A 142 14.74 -10.94 -2.92
N TYR A 143 14.61 -12.21 -2.52
CA TYR A 143 15.08 -13.34 -3.29
C TYR A 143 14.07 -13.73 -4.38
N PRO A 144 14.45 -13.65 -5.69
CA PRO A 144 13.50 -13.92 -6.80
C PRO A 144 12.99 -15.36 -6.87
N ASP A 145 13.64 -16.31 -6.20
CA ASP A 145 13.36 -17.75 -6.25
C ASP A 145 12.63 -18.30 -5.02
N SER A 146 12.12 -17.44 -4.14
CA SER A 146 11.32 -17.91 -3.01
C SER A 146 9.89 -18.26 -3.44
N SER A 147 9.75 -19.35 -4.20
CA SER A 147 8.44 -20.00 -4.39
C SER A 147 8.07 -20.71 -3.08
N ILE A 148 7.03 -20.18 -2.42
CA ILE A 148 6.34 -20.84 -1.29
C ILE A 148 5.35 -21.85 -1.83
#